data_9b5ce08ab42f788b66bb3b796be7b0a9
#
_entry.id   9b5ce08ab42f788b66bb3b796be7b0a9
#
_cell.length_a   1.000
_cell.length_b   1.000
_cell.length_c   1.000
_cell.angle_alpha   90.00
_cell.angle_beta   90.00
_cell.angle_gamma   90.00
#
_symmetry.space_group_name_H-M   'P 1'
#
loop_
_entity.id
_entity.type
_entity.pdbx_description
1 polymer ?
#
loop_
_entity_poly.entity_id
_entity_poly.type
_entity_poly.pdbx_seq_one_letter_code
_entity_poly.pdbx_strand_id
1 'polypeptide(L)'
;MFASSGTTLKLPQGALAVENISTAVAAVLLSGLTVTQAAISEGIQNAKLQGRFEIRQIQNKTVIFDAGHNPHGVAFLLNQLRNFLKYNKQYTEVVSVFSMLADKDVKSVTELLKDSIQMWKIAALTVPRAAPIEQLDQALQGQHVQHFDSVKLAFKSALDETKNNQLILVCGSFHTLEAVWEYLEECQ
;
A
#
# COMPACT_ATOMS: atom_id res chain seq x y z
N MET A 1 -12.87 20.01 -2.15
CA MET A 1 -13.34 21.41 -1.97
C MET A 1 -14.31 21.40 -0.82
N PHE A 2 -14.02 22.08 0.30
CA PHE A 2 -14.93 22.19 1.44
C PHE A 2 -15.51 23.59 1.48
N ALA A 3 -16.80 23.69 1.65
CA ALA A 3 -17.48 24.94 1.92
C ALA A 3 -18.00 24.89 3.36
N SER A 4 -17.38 25.61 4.27
CA SER A 4 -17.99 26.01 5.50
C SER A 4 -18.05 27.54 5.48
N SER A 5 -19.25 28.11 5.67
CA SER A 5 -19.49 29.57 5.69
C SER A 5 -18.98 30.37 4.47
N GLY A 6 -19.05 29.81 3.26
CA GLY A 6 -18.69 30.53 2.03
C GLY A 6 -17.20 30.64 1.74
N THR A 7 -16.32 30.04 2.55
CA THR A 7 -14.86 30.05 2.31
C THR A 7 -14.42 28.79 1.60
N THR A 8 -13.81 28.93 0.43
CA THR A 8 -13.20 27.82 -0.32
C THR A 8 -11.71 27.75 0.01
N LEU A 9 -11.27 26.62 0.57
CA LEU A 9 -9.86 26.33 0.78
C LEU A 9 -9.29 25.53 -0.39
N LYS A 10 -8.22 26.04 -1.02
CA LYS A 10 -7.42 25.25 -1.96
C LYS A 10 -6.37 24.48 -1.17
N LEU A 11 -6.45 23.16 -1.19
CA LEU A 11 -5.49 22.29 -0.53
C LEU A 11 -4.42 21.86 -1.51
N PRO A 12 -3.13 21.76 -1.09
CA PRO A 12 -2.08 21.20 -1.91
C PRO A 12 -2.32 19.69 -2.11
N GLN A 13 -1.68 19.13 -3.13
CA GLN A 13 -1.62 17.68 -3.31
C GLN A 13 -0.70 17.09 -2.24
N GLY A 14 -1.19 16.06 -1.52
CA GLY A 14 -0.43 15.30 -0.53
C GLY A 14 -0.23 13.85 -0.96
N ALA A 15 0.54 13.10 -0.18
CA ALA A 15 0.77 11.66 -0.40
C ALA A 15 -0.44 10.79 -0.02
N LEU A 16 -1.39 11.33 0.73
CA LEU A 16 -2.56 10.62 1.23
C LEU A 16 -3.79 10.87 0.36
N ALA A 17 -4.79 9.97 0.45
CA ALA A 17 -6.06 10.12 -0.27
C ALA A 17 -6.76 11.44 0.08
N VAL A 18 -7.30 12.11 -0.92
CA VAL A 18 -7.96 13.44 -0.78
C VAL A 18 -9.09 13.39 0.24
N GLU A 19 -9.84 12.30 0.30
CA GLU A 19 -10.93 12.10 1.25
C GLU A 19 -10.43 12.12 2.70
N ASN A 20 -9.29 11.46 2.96
CA ASN A 20 -8.66 11.43 4.28
C ASN A 20 -8.11 12.81 4.67
N ILE A 21 -7.41 13.47 3.74
CA ILE A 21 -6.91 14.84 3.93
C ILE A 21 -8.09 15.76 4.23
N SER A 22 -9.15 15.66 3.47
CA SER A 22 -10.35 16.46 3.58
C SER A 22 -11.00 16.30 4.95
N THR A 23 -11.15 15.07 5.42
CA THR A 23 -11.71 14.77 6.74
C THR A 23 -10.84 15.33 7.86
N ALA A 24 -9.51 15.18 7.77
CA ALA A 24 -8.57 15.72 8.74
C ALA A 24 -8.61 17.25 8.81
N VAL A 25 -8.65 17.92 7.65
CA VAL A 25 -8.76 19.38 7.58
C VAL A 25 -10.09 19.86 8.16
N ALA A 26 -11.21 19.18 7.85
CA ALA A 26 -12.50 19.51 8.43
C ALA A 26 -12.50 19.37 9.96
N ALA A 27 -11.90 18.30 10.49
CA ALA A 27 -11.76 18.10 11.94
C ALA A 27 -10.95 19.23 12.59
N VAL A 28 -9.82 19.65 11.97
CA VAL A 28 -9.03 20.78 12.45
C VAL A 28 -9.83 22.09 12.46
N LEU A 29 -10.55 22.39 11.38
CA LEU A 29 -11.34 23.61 11.28
C LEU A 29 -12.52 23.65 12.27
N LEU A 30 -13.09 22.48 12.60
CA LEU A 30 -14.20 22.35 13.55
C LEU A 30 -13.75 22.22 15.02
N SER A 31 -12.46 22.03 15.27
CA SER A 31 -11.90 21.85 16.64
C SER A 31 -11.90 23.12 17.50
N GLY A 32 -12.13 24.28 16.90
CA GLY A 32 -12.01 25.58 17.57
C GLY A 32 -10.57 26.08 17.73
N LEU A 33 -9.58 25.32 17.22
CA LEU A 33 -8.19 25.75 17.20
C LEU A 33 -7.95 26.81 16.13
N THR A 34 -7.15 27.83 16.44
CA THR A 34 -6.74 28.82 15.44
C THR A 34 -5.56 28.26 14.64
N VAL A 35 -5.85 27.79 13.43
CA VAL A 35 -4.84 27.21 12.52
C VAL A 35 -4.82 28.00 11.22
N THR A 36 -3.63 28.41 10.80
CA THR A 36 -3.46 29.17 9.55
C THR A 36 -3.55 28.24 8.33
N GLN A 37 -3.92 28.78 7.18
CA GLN A 37 -3.92 28.04 5.93
C GLN A 37 -2.52 27.52 5.56
N ALA A 38 -1.47 28.28 5.89
CA ALA A 38 -0.08 27.86 5.68
C ALA A 38 0.25 26.60 6.51
N ALA A 39 -0.12 26.57 7.80
CA ALA A 39 0.10 25.40 8.65
C ALA A 39 -0.69 24.17 8.17
N ILE A 40 -1.92 24.35 7.69
CA ILE A 40 -2.71 23.26 7.08
C ILE A 40 -1.99 22.72 5.83
N SER A 41 -1.52 23.63 4.95
CA SER A 41 -0.82 23.25 3.72
C SER A 41 0.49 22.49 4.01
N GLU A 42 1.27 22.97 4.96
CA GLU A 42 2.51 22.32 5.42
C GLU A 42 2.22 20.95 6.04
N GLY A 43 1.21 20.86 6.91
CA GLY A 43 0.78 19.61 7.50
C GLY A 43 0.38 18.56 6.45
N ILE A 44 -0.35 18.96 5.39
CA ILE A 44 -0.74 18.06 4.30
C ILE A 44 0.50 17.58 3.52
N GLN A 45 1.43 18.47 3.19
CA GLN A 45 2.64 18.12 2.42
C GLN A 45 3.57 17.18 3.20
N ASN A 46 3.65 17.36 4.51
CA ASN A 46 4.52 16.58 5.40
C ASN A 46 3.83 15.32 5.96
N ALA A 47 2.51 15.16 5.78
CA ALA A 47 1.78 14.01 6.28
C ALA A 47 2.25 12.72 5.62
N LYS A 48 2.81 11.82 6.44
CA LYS A 48 3.21 10.47 6.05
C LYS A 48 2.59 9.50 7.03
N LEU A 49 2.03 8.42 6.52
CA LEU A 49 1.49 7.34 7.34
C LEU A 49 2.23 6.05 6.99
N GLN A 50 2.69 5.35 8.00
CA GLN A 50 3.30 4.04 7.85
C GLN A 50 2.34 3.08 7.15
N GLY A 51 2.84 2.36 6.14
CA GLY A 51 2.02 1.45 5.35
C GLY A 51 0.99 2.14 4.43
N ARG A 52 1.24 3.39 4.03
CA ARG A 52 0.49 4.10 2.98
C ARG A 52 1.44 4.60 1.92
N PHE A 53 1.61 3.83 0.85
CA PHE A 53 2.59 4.03 -0.21
C PHE A 53 3.98 4.39 0.32
N GLU A 54 4.38 3.70 1.37
CA GLU A 54 5.64 3.93 2.06
C GLU A 54 6.79 3.28 1.28
N ILE A 55 7.78 4.07 0.88
CA ILE A 55 8.92 3.61 0.09
C ILE A 55 10.12 3.45 1.00
N ARG A 56 10.72 2.26 1.01
CA ARG A 56 11.98 1.97 1.72
C ARG A 56 13.02 1.36 0.78
N GLN A 57 14.30 1.59 1.09
CA GLN A 57 15.42 0.86 0.49
C GLN A 57 15.85 -0.24 1.47
N ILE A 58 15.76 -1.50 1.04
CA ILE A 58 16.10 -2.67 1.85
C ILE A 58 17.01 -3.55 1.01
N GLN A 59 18.25 -3.80 1.48
CA GLN A 59 19.26 -4.60 0.76
C GLN A 59 19.42 -4.17 -0.72
N ASN A 60 19.46 -2.86 -0.97
CA ASN A 60 19.54 -2.25 -2.31
C ASN A 60 18.31 -2.52 -3.21
N LYS A 61 17.19 -2.99 -2.66
CA LYS A 61 15.91 -3.13 -3.36
C LYS A 61 14.95 -2.03 -2.93
N THR A 62 14.20 -1.51 -3.89
CA THR A 62 13.09 -0.59 -3.58
C THR A 62 11.85 -1.39 -3.21
N VAL A 63 11.35 -1.17 -2.03
CA VAL A 63 10.15 -1.80 -1.48
C VAL A 63 9.11 -0.75 -1.19
N ILE A 64 7.90 -0.95 -1.69
CA ILE A 64 6.72 -0.15 -1.37
C ILE A 64 5.82 -0.96 -0.43
N PHE A 65 5.39 -0.33 0.66
CA PHE A 65 4.44 -0.89 1.62
C PHE A 65 3.11 -0.14 1.51
N ASP A 66 2.02 -0.88 1.30
CA ASP A 66 0.68 -0.30 1.32
C ASP A 66 -0.36 -1.27 1.89
N ALA A 67 -1.07 -0.86 2.94
CA ALA A 67 -2.08 -1.66 3.61
C ALA A 67 -3.49 -1.55 2.97
N GLY A 68 -3.58 -1.15 1.69
CA GLY A 68 -4.83 -1.17 0.92
C GLY A 68 -5.43 -2.57 0.91
N HIS A 69 -6.68 -2.70 1.38
CA HIS A 69 -7.36 -3.98 1.59
C HIS A 69 -8.82 -3.97 1.11
N ASN A 70 -9.19 -2.97 0.35
CA ASN A 70 -10.50 -2.87 -0.30
C ASN A 70 -10.32 -2.20 -1.67
N PRO A 71 -11.30 -2.34 -2.59
CA PRO A 71 -11.17 -1.85 -3.95
C PRO A 71 -10.86 -0.35 -4.05
N HIS A 72 -11.46 0.49 -3.18
CA HIS A 72 -11.21 1.93 -3.18
C HIS A 72 -9.76 2.28 -2.80
N GLY A 73 -9.26 1.71 -1.69
CA GLY A 73 -7.88 1.91 -1.24
C GLY A 73 -6.86 1.39 -2.24
N VAL A 74 -7.15 0.23 -2.86
CA VAL A 74 -6.27 -0.38 -3.87
C VAL A 74 -6.29 0.39 -5.19
N ALA A 75 -7.41 0.98 -5.60
CA ALA A 75 -7.45 1.88 -6.75
C ALA A 75 -6.57 3.12 -6.52
N PHE A 76 -6.53 3.65 -5.30
CA PHE A 76 -5.63 4.73 -4.93
C PHE A 76 -4.16 4.29 -4.95
N LEU A 77 -3.82 3.14 -4.35
CA LEU A 77 -2.49 2.53 -4.43
C LEU A 77 -2.04 2.37 -5.89
N LEU A 78 -2.92 1.84 -6.75
CA LEU A 78 -2.61 1.61 -8.17
C LEU A 78 -2.28 2.92 -8.90
N ASN A 79 -3.02 3.99 -8.63
CA ASN A 79 -2.73 5.32 -9.20
C ASN A 79 -1.35 5.83 -8.75
N GLN A 80 -1.01 5.67 -7.46
CA GLN A 80 0.30 6.05 -6.95
C GLN A 80 1.41 5.19 -7.56
N LEU A 81 1.21 3.88 -7.68
CA LEU A 81 2.15 2.94 -8.29
C LEU A 81 2.43 3.29 -9.77
N ARG A 82 1.38 3.54 -10.55
CA ARG A 82 1.51 3.97 -11.96
C ARG A 82 2.27 5.29 -12.08
N ASN A 83 1.97 6.25 -11.21
CA ASN A 83 2.71 7.52 -11.19
C ASN A 83 4.18 7.30 -10.80
N PHE A 84 4.45 6.48 -9.79
CA PHE A 84 5.82 6.14 -9.39
C PHE A 84 6.60 5.51 -10.53
N LEU A 85 6.07 4.48 -11.20
CA LEU A 85 6.71 3.81 -12.34
C LEU A 85 6.89 4.73 -13.55
N LYS A 86 5.98 5.68 -13.77
CA LYS A 86 6.12 6.69 -14.83
C LYS A 86 7.38 7.54 -14.68
N TYR A 87 7.75 7.90 -13.46
CA TYR A 87 8.93 8.73 -13.15
C TYR A 87 10.19 7.91 -12.80
N ASN A 88 10.05 6.61 -12.56
CA ASN A 88 11.15 5.70 -12.21
C ASN A 88 11.27 4.58 -13.26
N LYS A 89 11.68 4.96 -14.48
CA LYS A 89 11.72 4.09 -15.67
C LYS A 89 12.67 2.90 -15.58
N GLN A 90 13.55 2.88 -14.58
CA GLN A 90 14.40 1.73 -14.27
C GLN A 90 13.58 0.51 -13.81
N TYR A 91 12.37 0.71 -13.25
CA TYR A 91 11.48 -0.39 -12.85
C TYR A 91 10.52 -0.72 -14.00
N THR A 92 10.61 -1.93 -14.51
CA THR A 92 9.77 -2.46 -15.60
C THR A 92 8.80 -3.53 -15.14
N GLU A 93 9.01 -4.07 -13.93
CA GLU A 93 8.22 -5.15 -13.37
C GLU A 93 7.98 -4.93 -11.87
N VAL A 94 6.87 -5.45 -11.37
CA VAL A 94 6.52 -5.42 -9.96
C VAL A 94 6.34 -6.85 -9.44
N VAL A 95 7.04 -7.18 -8.37
CA VAL A 95 6.89 -8.42 -7.61
C VAL A 95 6.08 -8.10 -6.36
N SER A 96 4.93 -8.74 -6.16
CA SER A 96 4.08 -8.49 -4.99
C SER A 96 4.27 -9.57 -3.92
N VAL A 97 4.47 -9.16 -2.67
CA VAL A 97 4.26 -9.99 -1.48
C VAL A 97 2.86 -9.68 -0.96
N PHE A 98 1.97 -10.66 -1.03
CA PHE A 98 0.55 -10.43 -0.87
C PHE A 98 -0.10 -11.42 0.09
N SER A 99 -0.91 -10.90 0.98
CA SER A 99 -1.87 -11.65 1.78
C SER A 99 -3.01 -10.75 2.24
N MET A 100 -4.17 -11.33 2.53
CA MET A 100 -5.36 -10.58 2.96
C MET A 100 -6.14 -11.32 4.04
N LEU A 101 -7.12 -10.63 4.61
CA LEU A 101 -8.12 -11.23 5.48
C LEU A 101 -9.28 -11.80 4.65
N ALA A 102 -9.88 -12.90 5.10
CA ALA A 102 -10.92 -13.65 4.39
C ALA A 102 -12.24 -12.87 4.23
N ASP A 103 -12.50 -11.93 5.15
CA ASP A 103 -13.70 -11.09 5.15
C ASP A 103 -13.62 -9.90 4.18
N LYS A 104 -12.50 -9.76 3.45
CA LYS A 104 -12.29 -8.70 2.45
C LYS A 104 -12.58 -9.20 1.04
N ASP A 105 -12.84 -8.26 0.15
CA ASP A 105 -13.07 -8.55 -1.26
C ASP A 105 -11.73 -8.81 -1.99
N VAL A 106 -11.16 -10.01 -1.71
CA VAL A 106 -9.87 -10.45 -2.28
C VAL A 106 -9.92 -10.42 -3.80
N LYS A 107 -11.03 -10.90 -4.40
CA LYS A 107 -11.20 -10.98 -5.84
C LYS A 107 -11.13 -9.60 -6.51
N SER A 108 -11.89 -8.62 -6.02
CA SER A 108 -11.86 -7.27 -6.63
C SER A 108 -10.53 -6.57 -6.43
N VAL A 109 -9.85 -6.81 -5.29
CA VAL A 109 -8.51 -6.26 -5.01
C VAL A 109 -7.48 -6.83 -5.99
N THR A 110 -7.42 -8.15 -6.17
CA THR A 110 -6.47 -8.78 -7.09
C THR A 110 -6.76 -8.43 -8.54
N GLU A 111 -8.04 -8.35 -8.93
CA GLU A 111 -8.45 -7.95 -10.27
C GLU A 111 -7.96 -6.53 -10.64
N LEU A 112 -7.98 -5.60 -9.70
CA LEU A 112 -7.44 -4.25 -9.91
C LEU A 112 -5.92 -4.23 -10.10
N LEU A 113 -5.19 -5.11 -9.43
CA LEU A 113 -3.72 -5.12 -9.41
C LEU A 113 -3.10 -6.03 -10.49
N LYS A 114 -3.82 -7.01 -11.01
CA LYS A 114 -3.29 -8.11 -11.84
C LYS A 114 -2.44 -7.65 -13.03
N ASP A 115 -2.85 -6.57 -13.72
CA ASP A 115 -2.13 -6.06 -14.89
C ASP A 115 -0.85 -5.30 -14.54
N SER A 116 -0.67 -4.97 -13.26
CA SER A 116 0.48 -4.22 -12.76
C SER A 116 1.50 -5.08 -12.02
N ILE A 117 1.15 -6.35 -11.72
CA ILE A 117 1.99 -7.28 -10.98
C ILE A 117 2.41 -8.42 -11.90
N GLN A 118 3.71 -8.64 -12.05
CA GLN A 118 4.26 -9.70 -12.88
C GLN A 118 4.49 -11.01 -12.11
N MET A 119 4.69 -10.92 -10.79
CA MET A 119 4.88 -12.10 -9.94
C MET A 119 4.20 -11.87 -8.58
N TRP A 120 3.42 -12.83 -8.15
CA TRP A 120 2.76 -12.84 -6.86
C TRP A 120 3.44 -13.87 -5.95
N LYS A 121 3.97 -13.42 -4.81
CA LYS A 121 4.50 -14.25 -3.73
C LYS A 121 3.48 -14.21 -2.60
N ILE A 122 2.74 -15.30 -2.41
CA ILE A 122 1.60 -15.35 -1.49
C ILE A 122 1.85 -16.32 -0.33
N ALA A 123 1.24 -15.98 0.80
CA ALA A 123 1.18 -16.84 1.98
C ALA A 123 -0.10 -16.55 2.77
N ALA A 124 -0.63 -17.51 3.50
CA ALA A 124 -1.66 -17.25 4.48
C ALA A 124 -1.07 -16.49 5.69
N LEU A 125 -1.85 -15.57 6.27
CA LEU A 125 -1.51 -14.93 7.53
C LEU A 125 -1.74 -15.88 8.72
N THR A 126 -1.07 -15.64 9.84
CA THR A 126 -1.24 -16.41 11.08
C THR A 126 -2.24 -15.78 12.06
N VAL A 127 -3.24 -15.11 11.54
CA VAL A 127 -4.29 -14.42 12.34
C VAL A 127 -5.66 -15.08 12.15
N PRO A 128 -6.60 -14.97 13.10
CA PRO A 128 -7.87 -15.71 13.06
C PRO A 128 -8.75 -15.47 11.83
N ARG A 129 -8.61 -14.32 11.16
CA ARG A 129 -9.39 -13.96 9.98
C ARG A 129 -8.57 -13.99 8.70
N ALA A 130 -7.48 -14.71 8.68
CA ALA A 130 -6.65 -14.85 7.49
C ALA A 130 -7.44 -15.47 6.32
N ALA A 131 -7.24 -14.97 5.13
CA ALA A 131 -7.69 -15.67 3.93
C ALA A 131 -6.90 -16.98 3.80
N PRO A 132 -7.58 -18.15 3.66
CA PRO A 132 -6.90 -19.38 3.35
C PRO A 132 -6.19 -19.28 1.99
N ILE A 133 -5.14 -20.06 1.80
CA ILE A 133 -4.32 -19.98 0.59
C ILE A 133 -5.14 -20.27 -0.67
N GLU A 134 -6.13 -21.15 -0.57
CA GLU A 134 -7.05 -21.52 -1.66
C GLU A 134 -7.89 -20.33 -2.12
N GLN A 135 -8.28 -19.42 -1.20
CA GLN A 135 -9.03 -18.22 -1.55
C GLN A 135 -8.14 -17.23 -2.31
N LEU A 136 -6.86 -17.10 -1.90
CA LEU A 136 -5.88 -16.26 -2.59
C LEU A 136 -5.59 -16.81 -3.99
N ASP A 137 -5.40 -18.12 -4.12
CA ASP A 137 -5.19 -18.80 -5.40
C ASP A 137 -6.36 -18.64 -6.37
N GLN A 138 -7.57 -18.82 -5.87
CA GLN A 138 -8.77 -18.65 -6.69
C GLN A 138 -8.87 -17.21 -7.23
N ALA A 139 -8.51 -16.21 -6.41
CA ALA A 139 -8.53 -14.81 -6.81
C ALA A 139 -7.41 -14.44 -7.79
N LEU A 140 -6.31 -15.21 -7.81
CA LEU A 140 -5.14 -15.02 -8.66
C LEU A 140 -5.06 -16.01 -9.82
N GLN A 141 -6.17 -16.68 -10.15
CA GLN A 141 -6.20 -17.66 -11.23
C GLN A 141 -5.71 -17.05 -12.56
N GLY A 142 -4.76 -17.72 -13.20
CA GLY A 142 -4.15 -17.25 -14.46
C GLY A 142 -3.00 -16.27 -14.27
N GLN A 143 -2.62 -15.95 -13.03
CA GLN A 143 -1.45 -15.12 -12.70
C GLN A 143 -0.22 -15.99 -12.40
N HIS A 144 0.97 -15.39 -12.44
CA HIS A 144 2.20 -16.04 -11.98
C HIS A 144 2.29 -15.97 -10.45
N VAL A 145 2.09 -17.11 -9.78
CA VAL A 145 2.00 -17.21 -8.34
C VAL A 145 3.08 -18.15 -7.79
N GLN A 146 3.72 -17.76 -6.71
CA GLN A 146 4.59 -18.61 -5.87
C GLN A 146 4.01 -18.64 -4.44
N HIS A 147 3.92 -19.84 -3.86
CA HIS A 147 3.39 -20.11 -2.54
C HIS A 147 4.50 -20.22 -1.50
N PHE A 148 4.23 -19.70 -0.31
CA PHE A 148 5.15 -19.74 0.82
C PHE A 148 4.41 -20.11 2.11
N ASP A 149 5.12 -20.74 3.05
CA ASP A 149 4.57 -21.11 4.35
C ASP A 149 4.29 -19.89 5.26
N SER A 150 4.92 -18.75 4.96
CA SER A 150 4.69 -17.51 5.69
C SER A 150 4.99 -16.27 4.83
N VAL A 151 4.41 -15.13 5.22
CA VAL A 151 4.67 -13.82 4.61
C VAL A 151 6.16 -13.45 4.76
N LYS A 152 6.79 -13.80 5.89
CA LYS A 152 8.23 -13.61 6.12
C LYS A 152 9.07 -14.32 5.05
N LEU A 153 8.75 -15.58 4.74
CA LEU A 153 9.45 -16.37 3.71
C LEU A 153 9.18 -15.83 2.30
N ALA A 154 7.95 -15.42 2.01
CA ALA A 154 7.59 -14.76 0.74
C ALA A 154 8.40 -13.48 0.54
N PHE A 155 8.52 -12.66 1.57
CA PHE A 155 9.29 -11.42 1.51
C PHE A 155 10.79 -11.66 1.39
N LYS A 156 11.35 -12.62 2.15
CA LYS A 156 12.76 -13.04 2.01
C LYS A 156 13.05 -13.47 0.58
N SER A 157 12.22 -14.35 0.01
CA SER A 157 12.36 -14.77 -1.39
C SER A 157 12.24 -13.58 -2.36
N ALA A 158 11.36 -12.60 -2.09
CA ALA A 158 11.29 -11.39 -2.90
C ALA A 158 12.59 -10.58 -2.85
N LEU A 159 13.21 -10.41 -1.68
CA LEU A 159 14.51 -9.72 -1.56
C LEU A 159 15.63 -10.46 -2.31
N ASP A 160 15.68 -11.80 -2.20
CA ASP A 160 16.74 -12.61 -2.76
C ASP A 160 16.66 -12.70 -4.30
N GLU A 161 15.46 -12.82 -4.86
CA GLU A 161 15.23 -13.12 -6.28
C GLU A 161 14.96 -11.89 -7.15
N THR A 162 14.49 -10.77 -6.57
CA THR A 162 14.13 -9.56 -7.32
C THR A 162 15.36 -8.93 -7.97
N LYS A 163 15.25 -8.64 -9.27
CA LYS A 163 16.31 -8.01 -10.06
C LYS A 163 16.30 -6.48 -9.87
N ASN A 164 17.35 -5.81 -10.37
CA ASN A 164 17.49 -4.35 -10.22
C ASN A 164 16.41 -3.54 -10.97
N ASN A 165 15.80 -4.12 -12.01
CA ASN A 165 14.70 -3.51 -12.75
C ASN A 165 13.31 -3.87 -12.21
N GLN A 166 13.23 -4.56 -11.08
CA GLN A 166 11.99 -4.98 -10.45
C GLN A 166 11.78 -4.22 -9.14
N LEU A 167 10.53 -3.88 -8.88
CA LEU A 167 10.05 -3.23 -7.66
C LEU A 167 9.34 -4.27 -6.80
N ILE A 168 9.54 -4.24 -5.49
CA ILE A 168 8.79 -5.07 -4.55
C ILE A 168 7.62 -4.26 -4.00
N LEU A 169 6.41 -4.82 -4.06
CA LEU A 169 5.20 -4.27 -3.44
C LEU A 169 4.71 -5.22 -2.34
N VAL A 170 4.72 -4.78 -1.10
CA VAL A 170 4.10 -5.51 0.03
C VAL A 170 2.73 -4.92 0.28
N CYS A 171 1.66 -5.71 0.08
CA CYS A 171 0.30 -5.17 0.17
C CYS A 171 -0.76 -6.22 0.57
N GLY A 172 -2.00 -5.73 0.77
CA GLY A 172 -3.22 -6.51 1.00
C GLY A 172 -3.78 -6.41 2.41
N SER A 173 -2.97 -6.17 3.43
CA SER A 173 -3.46 -5.87 4.79
C SER A 173 -2.35 -5.28 5.67
N PHE A 174 -2.73 -4.64 6.79
CA PHE A 174 -1.74 -4.26 7.80
C PHE A 174 -1.01 -5.47 8.38
N HIS A 175 -1.67 -6.62 8.55
CA HIS A 175 -1.03 -7.83 9.06
C HIS A 175 0.03 -8.38 8.10
N THR A 176 -0.14 -8.16 6.79
CA THR A 176 0.89 -8.49 5.80
C THR A 176 2.14 -7.62 6.00
N LEU A 177 1.93 -6.32 6.21
CA LEU A 177 3.01 -5.37 6.45
C LEU A 177 3.70 -5.65 7.79
N GLU A 178 2.92 -5.88 8.84
CA GLU A 178 3.39 -6.20 10.20
C GLU A 178 4.33 -7.42 10.19
N ALA A 179 3.94 -8.51 9.53
CA ALA A 179 4.78 -9.70 9.39
C ALA A 179 6.13 -9.42 8.70
N VAL A 180 6.15 -8.48 7.74
CA VAL A 180 7.39 -8.06 7.08
C VAL A 180 8.21 -7.13 7.98
N TRP A 181 7.58 -6.20 8.70
CA TRP A 181 8.30 -5.30 9.62
C TRP A 181 8.95 -6.07 10.77
N GLU A 182 8.25 -7.05 11.36
CA GLU A 182 8.83 -7.96 12.36
C GLU A 182 10.07 -8.69 11.80
N TYR A 183 9.98 -9.23 10.58
CA TYR A 183 11.14 -9.87 9.94
C TYR A 183 12.32 -8.90 9.79
N LEU A 184 12.07 -7.65 9.42
CA LEU A 184 13.13 -6.65 9.27
C LEU A 184 13.77 -6.24 10.60
N GLU A 185 13.02 -6.26 11.71
CA GLU A 185 13.53 -6.03 13.07
C GLU A 185 14.39 -7.20 13.54
N GLU A 186 13.99 -8.44 13.22
CA GLU A 186 14.77 -9.66 13.55
C GLU A 186 16.13 -9.73 12.81
N CYS A 187 16.27 -9.02 11.68
CA CYS A 187 17.48 -9.02 10.85
C CYS A 187 18.46 -7.87 11.15
N GLN A 188 18.14 -6.98 12.12
CA GLN A 188 19.00 -5.87 12.55
C GLN A 188 19.90 -6.28 13.71
#